data_6564f02894290a4d17ec0c4140046633
#
_entry.id   6564f02894290a4d17ec0c4140046633
#
_cell.length_a   1.000
_cell.length_b   1.000
_cell.length_c   1.000
_cell.angle_alpha   90.00
_cell.angle_beta   90.00
_cell.angle_gamma   90.00
#
_symmetry.space_group_name_H-M   'P 1'
#
loop_
_entity.id
_entity.type
_entity.pdbx_description
1 polymer ?
#
loop_
_entity_poly.entity_id
_entity_poly.type
_entity_poly.pdbx_seq_one_letter_code
_entity_poly.pdbx_strand_id
1 'polypeptide(L)'
;DAERFSWDMKINAQVTKRVKVGISLLGNLRYNTDPIYGVSTTVNVINRALPIFGTQLPDGKWLSTWLSTPGRNNPENPLMRLHEGNTKRQLHRILGRINIGYDLPWGIKYNANLGYVKVDHYSKDFKHAMYTYNPKTLERKNFSAYVSAKDWDNNAINYTFYNTLSWGKSFGGNHNFNVMVGTEYKRYDGKNFQAKKRDYFNNQLTALSVGSTMEDISGGSSLELLFSYFGRITYDYKEKYLIDVTARYDGSSKFAKGNRWAFFPA
;
A
#
# COMPACT_ATOMS: atom_id res chain seq x y z
N ASP A 1 13.50 -10.15 9.35
CA ASP A 1 14.39 -9.57 8.36
C ASP A 1 13.64 -8.61 7.46
N ALA A 2 14.33 -7.54 7.01
CA ALA A 2 13.79 -6.59 6.06
C ALA A 2 14.89 -6.14 5.10
N GLU A 3 14.61 -6.24 3.81
CA GLU A 3 15.48 -5.77 2.75
C GLU A 3 14.72 -4.77 1.88
N ARG A 4 15.39 -3.72 1.45
CA ARG A 4 14.81 -2.71 0.56
C ARG A 4 15.81 -2.27 -0.48
N PHE A 5 15.40 -2.35 -1.74
CA PHE A 5 16.13 -1.81 -2.88
C PHE A 5 15.31 -0.68 -3.48
N SER A 6 15.94 0.47 -3.68
CA SER A 6 15.28 1.64 -4.28
C SER A 6 16.17 2.24 -5.34
N TRP A 7 15.57 2.67 -6.44
CA TRP A 7 16.24 3.38 -7.51
C TRP A 7 15.38 4.54 -7.98
N ASP A 8 16.04 5.61 -8.35
CA ASP A 8 15.43 6.84 -8.88
C ASP A 8 16.24 7.31 -10.09
N MET A 9 15.54 7.51 -11.20
CA MET A 9 16.12 8.03 -12.44
C MET A 9 15.27 9.20 -12.92
N LYS A 10 15.90 10.32 -13.20
CA LYS A 10 15.25 11.52 -13.71
C LYS A 10 16.06 12.12 -14.85
N ILE A 11 15.40 12.32 -15.97
CA ILE A 11 15.97 12.95 -17.17
C ILE A 11 15.07 14.12 -17.52
N ASN A 12 15.67 15.31 -17.70
CA ASN A 12 15.00 16.48 -18.23
C ASN A 12 15.78 16.96 -19.44
N ALA A 13 15.08 17.17 -20.54
CA ALA A 13 15.67 17.62 -21.79
C ALA A 13 14.88 18.79 -22.37
N GLN A 14 15.58 19.79 -22.85
CA GLN A 14 15.01 20.83 -23.68
C GLN A 14 15.21 20.40 -25.15
N VAL A 15 14.15 19.81 -25.73
CA VAL A 15 14.21 19.24 -27.09
C VAL A 15 14.27 20.34 -28.16
N THR A 16 13.57 21.45 -27.93
CA THR A 16 13.62 22.65 -28.76
C THR A 16 13.56 23.89 -27.87
N LYS A 17 13.67 25.09 -28.46
CA LYS A 17 13.50 26.35 -27.71
C LYS A 17 12.12 26.47 -27.02
N ARG A 18 11.13 25.69 -27.48
CA ARG A 18 9.76 25.73 -26.96
C ARG A 18 9.27 24.45 -26.30
N VAL A 19 9.99 23.32 -26.48
CA VAL A 19 9.56 22.02 -25.98
C VAL A 19 10.53 21.52 -24.91
N LYS A 20 9.98 21.21 -23.75
CA LYS A 20 10.69 20.56 -22.62
C LYS A 20 10.06 19.21 -22.33
N VAL A 21 10.87 18.19 -22.15
CA VAL A 21 10.42 16.84 -21.79
C VAL A 21 11.15 16.39 -20.56
N GLY A 22 10.41 15.88 -19.59
CA GLY A 22 10.95 15.26 -18.40
C GLY A 22 10.43 13.82 -18.27
N ILE A 23 11.31 12.90 -17.93
CA ILE A 23 10.98 11.51 -17.63
C ILE A 23 11.54 11.20 -16.25
N SER A 24 10.72 10.64 -15.37
CA SER A 24 11.18 10.12 -14.09
C SER A 24 10.66 8.70 -13.88
N LEU A 25 11.53 7.84 -13.35
CA LEU A 25 11.24 6.45 -13.05
C LEU A 25 11.79 6.13 -11.66
N LEU A 26 10.91 5.74 -10.76
CA LEU A 26 11.25 5.37 -9.39
C LEU A 26 10.77 3.94 -9.12
N GLY A 27 11.64 3.12 -8.56
CA GLY A 27 11.31 1.77 -8.14
C GLY A 27 11.66 1.53 -6.68
N ASN A 28 10.84 0.71 -6.05
CA ASN A 28 11.03 0.27 -4.68
C ASN A 28 10.63 -1.20 -4.57
N LEU A 29 11.60 -2.04 -4.20
CA LEU A 29 11.40 -3.45 -3.90
C LEU A 29 11.65 -3.63 -2.41
N ARG A 30 10.70 -4.22 -1.72
CA ARG A 30 10.79 -4.48 -0.28
C ARG A 30 10.42 -5.92 0.02
N TYR A 31 11.28 -6.59 0.76
CA TYR A 31 11.09 -7.96 1.24
C TYR A 31 11.12 -7.93 2.77
N ASN A 32 10.10 -8.50 3.40
CA ASN A 32 10.00 -8.61 4.85
C ASN A 32 9.67 -10.04 5.24
N THR A 33 10.29 -10.52 6.32
CA THR A 33 9.88 -11.74 7.01
C THR A 33 9.57 -11.37 8.46
N ASP A 34 8.33 -11.51 8.84
CA ASP A 34 7.81 -11.20 10.17
C ASP A 34 7.28 -12.47 10.84
N PRO A 35 7.20 -12.53 12.18
CA PRO A 35 6.43 -13.56 12.86
C PRO A 35 4.98 -13.59 12.35
N ILE A 36 4.35 -14.77 12.32
CA ILE A 36 3.01 -14.99 11.75
C ILE A 36 1.92 -14.04 12.29
N TYR A 37 2.02 -13.63 13.54
CA TYR A 37 1.08 -12.68 14.17
C TYR A 37 1.56 -11.22 14.14
N GLY A 38 2.69 -10.96 13.49
CA GLY A 38 3.30 -9.64 13.41
C GLY A 38 4.14 -9.28 14.65
N VAL A 39 5.01 -8.31 14.45
CA VAL A 39 5.97 -7.86 15.48
C VAL A 39 5.24 -7.27 16.69
N SER A 40 4.20 -6.45 16.48
CA SER A 40 3.46 -5.81 17.57
C SER A 40 2.81 -6.82 18.52
N THR A 41 2.16 -7.86 17.97
CA THR A 41 1.56 -8.93 18.79
C THR A 41 2.62 -9.70 19.57
N THR A 42 3.75 -10.00 18.93
CA THR A 42 4.87 -10.68 19.57
C THR A 42 5.44 -9.87 20.75
N VAL A 43 5.65 -8.57 20.56
CA VAL A 43 6.10 -7.65 21.63
C VAL A 43 5.08 -7.60 22.78
N ASN A 44 3.78 -7.56 22.49
CA ASN A 44 2.75 -7.59 23.52
C ASN A 44 2.77 -8.88 24.34
N VAL A 45 3.04 -10.02 23.70
CA VAL A 45 3.17 -11.30 24.41
C VAL A 45 4.41 -11.31 25.30
N ILE A 46 5.54 -10.79 24.83
CA ILE A 46 6.78 -10.63 25.60
C ILE A 46 6.54 -9.76 26.84
N ASN A 47 5.88 -8.62 26.67
CA ASN A 47 5.60 -7.68 27.78
C ASN A 47 4.64 -8.25 28.85
N ARG A 48 3.83 -9.24 28.48
CA ARG A 48 2.91 -9.92 29.40
C ARG A 48 3.50 -11.17 30.04
N ALA A 49 4.62 -11.67 29.50
CA ALA A 49 5.25 -12.87 30.00
C ALA A 49 5.89 -12.59 31.38
N LEU A 50 5.57 -13.44 32.37
CA LEU A 50 6.19 -13.33 33.66
C LEU A 50 7.56 -14.04 33.63
N PRO A 51 8.63 -13.44 34.19
CA PRO A 51 10.00 -13.99 34.12
C PRO A 51 10.20 -15.29 34.86
N ILE A 52 9.21 -15.70 35.67
CA ILE A 52 9.25 -16.95 36.43
C ILE A 52 8.89 -18.21 35.64
N PHE A 53 8.42 -18.05 34.39
CA PHE A 53 8.03 -19.20 33.55
C PHE A 53 9.19 -19.68 32.70
N GLY A 54 9.48 -20.98 32.78
CA GLY A 54 10.32 -21.63 31.78
C GLY A 54 9.67 -21.61 30.40
N THR A 55 10.47 -21.46 29.37
CA THR A 55 9.99 -21.42 27.98
C THR A 55 10.00 -22.79 27.34
N GLN A 56 10.98 -23.62 27.63
CA GLN A 56 11.17 -24.97 27.08
C GLN A 56 11.65 -25.96 28.14
N LEU A 57 11.33 -27.22 27.94
CA LEU A 57 11.95 -28.33 28.62
C LEU A 57 13.35 -28.60 28.01
N PRO A 58 14.24 -29.33 28.72
CA PRO A 58 15.56 -29.71 28.21
C PRO A 58 15.53 -30.45 26.87
N ASP A 59 14.44 -31.15 26.60
CA ASP A 59 14.19 -31.87 25.33
C ASP A 59 13.60 -30.96 24.20
N GLY A 60 13.53 -29.66 24.42
CA GLY A 60 13.06 -28.68 23.44
C GLY A 60 11.54 -28.53 23.36
N LYS A 61 10.76 -29.24 24.18
CA LYS A 61 9.29 -29.09 24.20
C LYS A 61 8.88 -27.77 24.80
N TRP A 62 7.95 -27.09 24.18
CA TRP A 62 7.45 -25.80 24.63
C TRP A 62 6.58 -25.92 25.87
N LEU A 63 6.93 -25.18 26.93
CA LEU A 63 6.11 -25.13 28.12
C LEU A 63 4.90 -24.22 27.97
N SER A 64 3.78 -24.64 28.50
CA SER A 64 2.64 -23.74 28.69
C SER A 64 2.90 -22.86 29.90
N THR A 65 2.68 -21.56 29.75
CA THR A 65 2.82 -20.58 30.83
C THR A 65 1.64 -20.59 31.81
N TRP A 66 1.05 -21.74 32.03
CA TRP A 66 -0.22 -21.87 32.73
C TRP A 66 -0.08 -21.65 34.22
N LEU A 67 -0.54 -20.53 34.73
CA LEU A 67 -0.98 -20.40 36.12
C LEU A 67 -2.46 -20.81 36.14
N SER A 68 -2.77 -21.78 36.95
CA SER A 68 -4.13 -22.24 37.23
C SER A 68 -4.95 -21.16 37.98
N THR A 69 -5.11 -20.01 37.39
CA THR A 69 -6.00 -18.96 37.91
C THR A 69 -7.31 -19.06 37.13
N PRO A 70 -8.43 -19.47 37.74
CA PRO A 70 -9.71 -19.48 37.08
C PRO A 70 -10.01 -18.10 36.49
N GLY A 71 -10.39 -18.05 35.20
CA GLY A 71 -10.80 -16.82 34.51
C GLY A 71 -9.71 -15.99 33.85
N ARG A 72 -8.42 -16.37 33.87
CA ARG A 72 -7.40 -15.74 33.05
C ARG A 72 -7.00 -16.61 31.88
N ASN A 73 -7.23 -16.09 30.68
CA ASN A 73 -6.72 -16.67 29.46
C ASN A 73 -5.20 -16.75 29.50
N ASN A 74 -4.70 -17.91 29.18
CA ASN A 74 -3.32 -18.38 29.08
C ASN A 74 -2.32 -17.27 28.73
N PRO A 75 -1.34 -16.95 29.58
CA PRO A 75 -0.18 -16.21 29.11
C PRO A 75 0.56 -17.08 28.11
N GLU A 76 0.68 -16.57 26.90
CA GLU A 76 1.31 -17.28 25.79
C GLU A 76 2.83 -17.32 25.99
N ASN A 77 3.45 -18.41 25.60
CA ASN A 77 4.90 -18.54 25.62
C ASN A 77 5.50 -17.64 24.50
N PRO A 78 6.25 -16.58 24.84
CA PRO A 78 6.71 -15.61 23.83
C PRO A 78 7.73 -16.22 22.85
N LEU A 79 8.60 -17.13 23.30
CA LEU A 79 9.54 -17.79 22.39
C LEU A 79 8.85 -18.74 21.43
N MET A 80 7.85 -19.47 21.91
CA MET A 80 7.05 -20.33 21.05
C MET A 80 6.35 -19.51 19.95
N ARG A 81 5.85 -18.30 20.26
CA ARG A 81 5.23 -17.40 19.28
C ARG A 81 6.15 -17.01 18.14
N LEU A 82 7.44 -16.83 18.40
CA LEU A 82 8.42 -16.55 17.35
C LEU A 82 8.64 -17.74 16.40
N HIS A 83 8.37 -18.97 16.87
CA HIS A 83 8.56 -20.19 16.09
C HIS A 83 7.25 -20.76 15.50
N GLU A 84 6.11 -20.11 15.75
CA GLU A 84 4.80 -20.58 15.27
C GLU A 84 4.61 -20.43 13.76
N GLY A 85 5.51 -19.75 13.11
CA GLY A 85 5.49 -19.52 11.66
C GLY A 85 5.90 -18.11 11.29
N ASN A 86 5.83 -17.82 10.03
CA ASN A 86 6.20 -16.53 9.50
C ASN A 86 5.26 -16.05 8.40
N THR A 87 5.28 -14.73 8.20
CA THR A 87 4.69 -14.04 7.06
C THR A 87 5.82 -13.46 6.23
N LYS A 88 5.96 -13.93 4.99
CA LYS A 88 6.86 -13.35 4.00
C LYS A 88 6.08 -12.39 3.13
N ARG A 89 6.54 -11.13 3.05
CA ARG A 89 5.91 -10.08 2.24
C ARG A 89 6.88 -9.56 1.19
N GLN A 90 6.36 -9.37 0.00
CA GLN A 90 7.06 -8.74 -1.11
C GLN A 90 6.21 -7.57 -1.59
N LEU A 91 6.77 -6.38 -1.58
CA LEU A 91 6.14 -5.18 -2.10
C LEU A 91 7.01 -4.61 -3.21
N HIS A 92 6.49 -4.63 -4.42
CA HIS A 92 7.10 -4.03 -5.58
C HIS A 92 6.30 -2.80 -5.98
N ARG A 93 6.94 -1.66 -6.07
CA ARG A 93 6.31 -0.41 -6.50
C ARG A 93 7.16 0.24 -7.58
N ILE A 94 6.53 0.49 -8.72
CA ILE A 94 7.13 1.22 -9.84
C ILE A 94 6.28 2.46 -10.09
N LEU A 95 6.94 3.60 -10.19
CA LEU A 95 6.32 4.88 -10.49
C LEU A 95 7.04 5.50 -11.69
N GLY A 96 6.31 5.68 -12.78
CA GLY A 96 6.76 6.37 -13.97
C GLY A 96 6.03 7.70 -14.15
N ARG A 97 6.73 8.74 -14.59
CA ARG A 97 6.14 10.02 -14.95
C ARG A 97 6.79 10.57 -16.21
N ILE A 98 5.97 11.06 -17.10
CA ILE A 98 6.38 11.81 -18.28
C ILE A 98 5.76 13.20 -18.19
N ASN A 99 6.56 14.25 -18.31
CA ASN A 99 6.12 15.63 -18.33
C ASN A 99 6.49 16.23 -19.69
N ILE A 100 5.57 16.94 -20.30
CA ILE A 100 5.80 17.67 -21.53
C ILE A 100 5.36 19.11 -21.32
N GLY A 101 6.28 20.04 -21.48
CA GLY A 101 6.02 21.48 -21.49
C GLY A 101 6.17 22.03 -22.91
N TYR A 102 5.22 22.83 -23.35
CA TYR A 102 5.26 23.49 -24.65
C TYR A 102 4.88 24.97 -24.51
N ASP A 103 5.84 25.83 -24.86
CA ASP A 103 5.65 27.28 -24.91
C ASP A 103 4.99 27.67 -26.24
N LEU A 104 3.67 27.93 -26.20
CA LEU A 104 2.84 28.36 -27.32
C LEU A 104 3.05 29.85 -27.64
N PRO A 105 2.65 30.31 -28.84
CA PRO A 105 2.58 31.75 -29.11
C PRO A 105 1.75 32.50 -28.08
N TRP A 106 1.93 33.82 -28.03
CA TRP A 106 1.18 34.75 -27.15
C TRP A 106 1.36 34.55 -25.65
N GLY A 107 2.42 33.84 -25.21
CA GLY A 107 2.72 33.59 -23.81
C GLY A 107 1.88 32.50 -23.15
N ILE A 108 1.18 31.70 -23.95
CA ILE A 108 0.45 30.52 -23.47
C ILE A 108 1.43 29.38 -23.22
N LYS A 109 1.28 28.69 -22.08
CA LYS A 109 2.07 27.50 -21.75
C LYS A 109 1.14 26.29 -21.65
N TYR A 110 1.45 25.26 -22.39
CA TYR A 110 0.82 23.95 -22.25
C TYR A 110 1.71 23.01 -21.47
N ASN A 111 1.15 22.34 -20.46
CA ASN A 111 1.82 21.30 -19.73
C ASN A 111 0.96 20.03 -19.71
N ALA A 112 1.57 18.90 -20.05
CA ALA A 112 0.96 17.58 -19.93
C ALA A 112 1.80 16.70 -19.05
N ASN A 113 1.15 15.93 -18.19
CA ASN A 113 1.79 14.98 -17.29
C ASN A 113 1.07 13.63 -17.41
N LEU A 114 1.82 12.59 -17.68
CA LEU A 114 1.35 11.21 -17.63
C LEU A 114 2.03 10.53 -16.44
N GLY A 115 1.25 10.06 -15.48
CA GLY A 115 1.71 9.29 -14.34
C GLY A 115 1.26 7.84 -14.45
N TYR A 116 2.13 6.92 -14.11
CA TYR A 116 1.87 5.50 -14.00
C TYR A 116 2.41 5.00 -12.67
N VAL A 117 1.59 4.33 -11.88
CA VAL A 117 2.01 3.66 -10.64
C VAL A 117 1.52 2.23 -10.67
N LYS A 118 2.44 1.29 -10.56
CA LYS A 118 2.13 -0.13 -10.35
C LYS A 118 2.60 -0.53 -8.96
N VAL A 119 1.71 -1.22 -8.26
CA VAL A 119 2.00 -1.82 -6.95
C VAL A 119 1.62 -3.28 -7.00
N ASP A 120 2.59 -4.16 -6.77
CA ASP A 120 2.39 -5.58 -6.60
C ASP A 120 2.72 -5.92 -5.13
N HIS A 121 1.76 -6.42 -4.39
CA HIS A 121 1.93 -6.81 -3.00
C HIS A 121 1.56 -8.29 -2.84
N TYR A 122 2.56 -9.11 -2.68
CA TYR A 122 2.41 -10.53 -2.39
C TYR A 122 2.75 -10.81 -0.93
N SER A 123 1.94 -11.65 -0.27
CA SER A 123 2.17 -12.11 1.10
C SER A 123 1.94 -13.61 1.18
N LYS A 124 2.85 -14.31 1.84
CA LYS A 124 2.73 -15.71 2.16
C LYS A 124 2.83 -15.91 3.66
N ASP A 125 1.76 -16.41 4.24
CA ASP A 125 1.69 -16.83 5.62
C ASP A 125 1.91 -18.33 5.69
N PHE A 126 2.77 -18.79 6.58
CA PHE A 126 2.93 -20.20 6.89
C PHE A 126 2.94 -20.40 8.40
N LYS A 127 1.95 -21.13 8.89
CA LYS A 127 1.74 -21.38 10.31
C LYS A 127 2.01 -22.83 10.63
N HIS A 128 2.85 -23.07 11.63
CA HIS A 128 3.19 -24.40 12.10
C HIS A 128 2.13 -24.96 13.05
N ALA A 129 1.96 -26.27 13.07
CA ALA A 129 1.30 -26.92 14.21
C ALA A 129 2.22 -26.86 15.42
N MET A 130 1.69 -26.40 16.53
CA MET A 130 2.45 -26.19 17.77
C MET A 130 1.73 -26.85 18.96
N TYR A 131 2.52 -27.41 19.83
CA TYR A 131 2.04 -28.05 21.05
C TYR A 131 2.73 -27.41 22.26
N THR A 132 2.01 -27.32 23.38
CA THR A 132 2.56 -26.93 24.67
C THR A 132 2.39 -28.06 25.66
N TYR A 133 3.26 -28.08 26.65
CA TYR A 133 3.24 -29.08 27.70
C TYR A 133 3.04 -28.43 29.08
N ASN A 134 2.21 -29.02 29.90
CA ASN A 134 2.03 -28.55 31.26
C ASN A 134 3.34 -28.77 32.02
N PRO A 135 3.89 -27.75 32.72
CA PRO A 135 5.18 -27.89 33.41
C PRO A 135 5.16 -28.89 34.57
N LYS A 136 4.00 -29.23 35.13
CA LYS A 136 3.85 -30.17 36.24
C LYS A 136 3.47 -31.58 35.83
N THR A 137 2.45 -31.69 34.94
CA THR A 137 1.88 -33.00 34.55
C THR A 137 2.49 -33.54 33.27
N LEU A 138 3.24 -32.72 32.51
CA LEU A 138 3.75 -33.02 31.17
C LEU A 138 2.69 -33.40 30.16
N GLU A 139 1.42 -33.13 30.45
CA GLU A 139 0.33 -33.32 29.53
C GLU A 139 0.46 -32.40 28.34
N ARG A 140 0.31 -32.95 27.16
CA ARG A 140 0.32 -32.21 25.89
C ARG A 140 -1.01 -31.47 25.69
N LYS A 141 -0.93 -30.20 25.34
CA LYS A 141 -2.05 -29.38 24.88
C LYS A 141 -1.80 -28.89 23.47
N ASN A 142 -2.81 -28.94 22.63
CA ASN A 142 -2.74 -28.32 21.31
C ASN A 142 -2.79 -26.80 21.45
N PHE A 143 -1.78 -26.12 20.94
CA PHE A 143 -1.78 -24.66 20.85
C PHE A 143 -2.25 -24.21 19.45
N SER A 144 -1.69 -24.82 18.40
CA SER A 144 -2.13 -24.69 17.01
C SER A 144 -2.31 -26.11 16.47
N ALA A 145 -3.55 -26.48 16.20
CA ALA A 145 -3.89 -27.89 15.94
C ALA A 145 -3.37 -28.41 14.59
N TYR A 146 -3.13 -27.51 13.63
CA TYR A 146 -2.77 -27.90 12.27
C TYR A 146 -1.80 -26.90 11.63
N VAL A 147 -1.06 -27.38 10.64
CA VAL A 147 -0.23 -26.55 9.75
C VAL A 147 -1.14 -25.91 8.70
N SER A 148 -0.96 -24.63 8.45
CA SER A 148 -1.69 -23.91 7.41
C SER A 148 -0.81 -22.96 6.63
N ALA A 149 -1.15 -22.78 5.36
CA ALA A 149 -0.56 -21.73 4.51
C ALA A 149 -1.65 -20.86 3.90
N LYS A 150 -1.35 -19.58 3.76
CA LYS A 150 -2.18 -18.60 3.07
C LYS A 150 -1.30 -17.81 2.11
N ASP A 151 -1.68 -17.77 0.85
CA ASP A 151 -1.11 -16.86 -0.13
C ASP A 151 -2.13 -15.75 -0.41
N TRP A 152 -1.65 -14.53 -0.44
CA TRP A 152 -2.43 -13.34 -0.74
C TRP A 152 -1.68 -12.47 -1.74
N ASP A 153 -2.36 -12.08 -2.79
CA ASP A 153 -1.84 -11.23 -3.85
C ASP A 153 -2.76 -10.03 -4.05
N ASN A 154 -2.19 -8.84 -4.14
CA ASN A 154 -2.90 -7.60 -4.40
C ASN A 154 -2.13 -6.74 -5.39
N ASN A 155 -2.69 -6.60 -6.58
CA ASN A 155 -2.11 -5.86 -7.68
C ASN A 155 -2.94 -4.62 -7.95
N ALA A 156 -2.29 -3.47 -8.03
CA ALA A 156 -2.94 -2.22 -8.35
C ALA A 156 -2.17 -1.43 -9.40
N ILE A 157 -2.89 -0.87 -10.36
CA ILE A 157 -2.35 0.04 -11.37
C ILE A 157 -3.11 1.35 -11.31
N ASN A 158 -2.38 2.45 -11.25
CA ASN A 158 -2.94 3.80 -11.33
C ASN A 158 -2.37 4.51 -12.55
N TYR A 159 -3.24 5.04 -13.38
CA TYR A 159 -2.93 5.97 -14.44
C TYR A 159 -3.44 7.35 -14.05
N THR A 160 -2.63 8.36 -14.28
CA THR A 160 -3.04 9.76 -14.12
C THR A 160 -2.59 10.52 -15.36
N PHE A 161 -3.53 11.13 -16.05
CA PHE A 161 -3.25 12.08 -17.12
C PHE A 161 -3.76 13.45 -16.69
N TYR A 162 -2.87 14.42 -16.64
CA TYR A 162 -3.15 15.77 -16.18
C TYR A 162 -2.58 16.75 -17.21
N ASN A 163 -3.37 17.70 -17.67
CA ASN A 163 -2.90 18.71 -18.58
C ASN A 163 -3.46 20.09 -18.25
N THR A 164 -2.71 21.12 -18.58
CA THR A 164 -3.06 22.51 -18.32
C THR A 164 -2.66 23.41 -19.48
N LEU A 165 -3.48 24.42 -19.73
CA LEU A 165 -3.14 25.61 -20.45
C LEU A 165 -3.10 26.76 -19.47
N SER A 166 -2.01 27.50 -19.44
CA SER A 166 -1.84 28.68 -18.59
C SER A 166 -1.39 29.89 -19.42
N TRP A 167 -1.92 31.03 -19.05
CA TRP A 167 -1.57 32.29 -19.66
C TRP A 167 -1.45 33.35 -18.56
N GLY A 168 -0.41 34.17 -18.64
CA GLY A 168 -0.19 35.26 -17.71
C GLY A 168 0.29 36.48 -18.42
N LYS A 169 -0.24 37.65 -18.03
CA LYS A 169 0.16 38.93 -18.60
C LYS A 169 0.07 40.05 -17.56
N SER A 170 1.05 40.94 -17.61
CA SER A 170 1.04 42.18 -16.85
C SER A 170 0.60 43.36 -17.76
N PHE A 171 -0.27 44.22 -17.27
CA PHE A 171 -0.78 45.38 -17.95
C PHE A 171 -0.45 46.67 -17.14
N GLY A 172 0.05 47.69 -17.81
CA GLY A 172 0.34 48.98 -17.18
C GLY A 172 1.31 48.92 -15.98
N GLY A 173 2.09 47.85 -15.87
CA GLY A 173 3.07 47.64 -14.80
C GLY A 173 2.49 47.35 -13.40
N ASN A 174 1.17 47.44 -13.23
CA ASN A 174 0.52 47.34 -11.90
C ASN A 174 -0.56 46.24 -11.85
N HIS A 175 -0.98 45.69 -13.00
CA HIS A 175 -2.06 44.70 -13.08
C HIS A 175 -1.48 43.38 -13.59
N ASN A 176 -1.43 42.38 -12.75
CA ASN A 176 -0.95 41.06 -13.08
C ASN A 176 -2.16 40.10 -13.15
N PHE A 177 -2.35 39.48 -14.29
CA PHE A 177 -3.45 38.55 -14.52
C PHE A 177 -2.93 37.19 -14.97
N ASN A 178 -3.34 36.13 -14.29
CA ASN A 178 -3.02 34.76 -14.68
C ASN A 178 -4.29 33.92 -14.75
N VAL A 179 -4.39 33.12 -15.81
CA VAL A 179 -5.46 32.16 -16.01
C VAL A 179 -4.87 30.80 -16.27
N MET A 180 -5.43 29.78 -15.65
CA MET A 180 -5.10 28.39 -15.92
C MET A 180 -6.41 27.59 -16.06
N VAL A 181 -6.47 26.75 -17.08
CA VAL A 181 -7.51 25.73 -17.26
C VAL A 181 -6.86 24.39 -17.49
N GLY A 182 -7.52 23.34 -17.05
CA GLY A 182 -6.95 22.01 -17.23
C GLY A 182 -7.99 20.89 -17.11
N THR A 183 -7.53 19.70 -17.44
CA THR A 183 -8.27 18.45 -17.24
C THR A 183 -7.40 17.44 -16.51
N GLU A 184 -8.03 16.58 -15.73
CA GLU A 184 -7.39 15.45 -15.07
C GLU A 184 -8.20 14.20 -15.33
N TYR A 185 -7.52 13.12 -15.68
CA TYR A 185 -8.08 11.77 -15.78
C TYR A 185 -7.29 10.86 -14.86
N LYS A 186 -8.00 10.18 -13.97
CA LYS A 186 -7.43 9.14 -13.11
C LYS A 186 -8.15 7.83 -13.34
N ARG A 187 -7.38 6.76 -13.43
CA ARG A 187 -7.86 5.39 -13.45
C ARG A 187 -7.12 4.56 -12.43
N TYR A 188 -7.86 3.94 -11.54
CA TYR A 188 -7.39 2.91 -10.64
C TYR A 188 -7.95 1.57 -11.08
N ASP A 189 -7.09 0.57 -11.23
CA ASP A 189 -7.43 -0.82 -11.55
C ASP A 189 -6.77 -1.70 -10.50
N GLY A 190 -7.56 -2.30 -9.62
CA GLY A 190 -7.11 -3.13 -8.52
C GLY A 190 -7.65 -4.56 -8.66
N LYS A 191 -6.79 -5.54 -8.34
CA LYS A 191 -7.15 -6.96 -8.28
C LYS A 191 -6.54 -7.57 -7.04
N ASN A 192 -7.32 -8.38 -6.35
CA ASN A 192 -6.80 -9.17 -5.24
C ASN A 192 -7.23 -10.63 -5.38
N PHE A 193 -6.43 -11.50 -4.81
CA PHE A 193 -6.70 -12.93 -4.73
C PHE A 193 -6.08 -13.46 -3.43
N GLN A 194 -6.77 -14.36 -2.76
CA GLN A 194 -6.21 -15.11 -1.65
C GLN A 194 -6.70 -16.55 -1.67
N ALA A 195 -5.83 -17.44 -1.18
CA ALA A 195 -6.18 -18.83 -0.93
C ALA A 195 -5.52 -19.29 0.37
N LYS A 196 -6.24 -20.07 1.16
CA LYS A 196 -5.78 -20.65 2.41
C LYS A 196 -6.07 -22.15 2.42
N LYS A 197 -5.06 -22.93 2.76
CA LYS A 197 -5.18 -24.38 2.96
C LYS A 197 -4.57 -24.78 4.30
N ARG A 198 -5.03 -25.90 4.83
CA ARG A 198 -4.51 -26.51 6.06
C ARG A 198 -4.26 -28.01 5.88
N ASP A 199 -3.86 -28.66 6.95
CA ASP A 199 -3.58 -30.09 7.04
C ASP A 199 -2.43 -30.48 6.11
N TYR A 200 -1.29 -29.79 6.33
CA TYR A 200 -0.02 -30.11 5.70
C TYR A 200 0.62 -31.31 6.39
N PHE A 201 1.29 -32.14 5.64
CA PHE A 201 1.98 -33.32 6.15
C PHE A 201 3.08 -32.98 7.16
N ASN A 202 3.77 -31.86 6.99
CA ASN A 202 4.83 -31.39 7.90
C ASN A 202 4.95 -29.85 7.90
N ASN A 203 5.82 -29.32 8.76
CA ASN A 203 6.12 -27.89 8.87
C ASN A 203 7.14 -27.36 7.85
N GLN A 204 7.55 -28.14 6.85
CA GLN A 204 8.59 -27.77 5.87
C GLN A 204 8.01 -27.44 4.49
N LEU A 205 6.97 -28.15 4.09
CA LEU A 205 6.34 -27.97 2.78
C LEU A 205 5.33 -26.83 2.82
N THR A 206 5.68 -25.72 2.19
CA THR A 206 4.91 -24.44 2.29
C THR A 206 4.04 -24.15 1.08
N ALA A 207 4.07 -24.98 0.02
CA ALA A 207 3.28 -24.74 -1.18
C ALA A 207 1.79 -25.01 -0.92
N LEU A 208 0.89 -24.14 -1.42
CA LEU A 208 -0.55 -24.30 -1.25
C LEU A 208 -1.07 -25.64 -1.81
N SER A 209 -0.44 -26.20 -2.86
CA SER A 209 -0.82 -27.48 -3.46
C SER A 209 -0.73 -28.65 -2.48
N VAL A 210 0.15 -28.58 -1.48
CA VAL A 210 0.42 -29.67 -0.54
C VAL A 210 -0.64 -29.80 0.55
N GLY A 211 -1.28 -28.70 0.96
CA GLY A 211 -2.35 -28.73 1.95
C GLY A 211 -3.56 -29.52 1.45
N SER A 212 -4.09 -30.45 2.25
CA SER A 212 -5.19 -31.33 1.86
C SER A 212 -6.56 -30.67 1.97
N THR A 213 -6.75 -29.75 2.92
CA THR A 213 -8.05 -29.12 3.20
C THR A 213 -8.05 -27.64 2.77
N MET A 214 -8.97 -27.27 1.89
CA MET A 214 -9.23 -25.86 1.54
C MET A 214 -9.98 -25.18 2.68
N GLU A 215 -9.50 -24.03 3.14
CA GLU A 215 -10.18 -23.22 4.17
C GLU A 215 -10.81 -21.93 3.58
N ASP A 216 -10.12 -21.28 2.65
CA ASP A 216 -10.59 -20.05 2.05
C ASP A 216 -10.02 -19.91 0.63
N ILE A 217 -10.86 -19.41 -0.26
CA ILE A 217 -10.47 -18.93 -1.57
C ILE A 217 -11.35 -17.74 -1.90
N SER A 218 -10.76 -16.61 -2.15
CA SER A 218 -11.49 -15.39 -2.49
C SER A 218 -10.65 -14.48 -3.35
N GLY A 219 -11.34 -13.58 -4.03
CA GLY A 219 -10.70 -12.58 -4.87
C GLY A 219 -11.71 -11.58 -5.39
N GLY A 220 -11.21 -10.48 -5.89
CA GLY A 220 -12.03 -9.42 -6.42
C GLY A 220 -11.25 -8.47 -7.31
N SER A 221 -11.99 -7.59 -7.97
CA SER A 221 -11.43 -6.51 -8.75
C SER A 221 -12.21 -5.23 -8.52
N SER A 222 -11.52 -4.10 -8.61
CA SER A 222 -12.11 -2.77 -8.54
C SER A 222 -11.58 -1.90 -9.66
N LEU A 223 -12.49 -1.18 -10.31
CA LEU A 223 -12.16 -0.18 -11.33
C LEU A 223 -12.78 1.14 -10.91
N GLU A 224 -11.93 2.15 -10.75
CA GLU A 224 -12.36 3.50 -10.42
C GLU A 224 -11.85 4.47 -11.46
N LEU A 225 -12.75 5.34 -11.93
CA LEU A 225 -12.45 6.39 -12.89
C LEU A 225 -12.85 7.73 -12.30
N LEU A 226 -11.96 8.70 -12.44
CA LEU A 226 -12.23 10.11 -12.13
C LEU A 226 -11.83 10.94 -13.33
N PHE A 227 -12.73 11.81 -13.76
CA PHE A 227 -12.43 12.82 -14.76
C PHE A 227 -12.81 14.18 -14.22
N SER A 228 -11.94 15.17 -14.43
CA SER A 228 -12.10 16.49 -13.86
C SER A 228 -11.74 17.58 -14.85
N TYR A 229 -12.53 18.65 -14.82
CA TYR A 229 -12.19 19.96 -15.37
C TYR A 229 -11.87 20.90 -14.23
N PHE A 230 -10.87 21.73 -14.37
CA PHE A 230 -10.56 22.73 -13.36
C PHE A 230 -10.00 24.01 -13.99
N GLY A 231 -10.16 25.11 -13.27
CA GLY A 231 -9.62 26.40 -13.65
C GLY A 231 -9.25 27.25 -12.45
N ARG A 232 -8.33 28.16 -12.65
CA ARG A 232 -7.89 29.14 -11.67
C ARG A 232 -7.65 30.48 -12.35
N ILE A 233 -8.13 31.53 -11.74
CA ILE A 233 -7.88 32.90 -12.14
C ILE A 233 -7.24 33.61 -10.95
N THR A 234 -6.08 34.18 -11.15
CA THR A 234 -5.45 35.07 -10.17
C THR A 234 -5.28 36.46 -10.75
N TYR A 235 -5.64 37.43 -10.00
CA TYR A 235 -5.44 38.83 -10.31
C TYR A 235 -4.76 39.53 -9.17
N ASP A 236 -3.79 40.35 -9.50
CA ASP A 236 -3.02 41.14 -8.57
C ASP A 236 -2.96 42.61 -9.05
N TYR A 237 -3.20 43.54 -8.15
CA TYR A 237 -3.04 44.96 -8.37
C TYR A 237 -1.99 45.58 -7.43
N LYS A 238 -0.88 46.03 -8.03
CA LYS A 238 0.25 46.65 -7.31
C LYS A 238 0.81 45.83 -6.17
N GLU A 239 0.74 44.48 -6.26
CA GLU A 239 1.14 43.52 -5.20
C GLU A 239 0.43 43.81 -3.83
N LYS A 240 -0.64 44.59 -3.88
CA LYS A 240 -1.37 45.01 -2.68
C LYS A 240 -2.75 44.38 -2.56
N TYR A 241 -3.44 44.20 -3.67
CA TYR A 241 -4.77 43.57 -3.72
C TYR A 241 -4.70 42.33 -4.58
N LEU A 242 -4.99 41.17 -3.99
CA LEU A 242 -4.95 39.89 -4.67
C LEU A 242 -6.33 39.24 -4.64
N ILE A 243 -6.73 38.73 -5.79
CA ILE A 243 -7.94 37.91 -5.95
C ILE A 243 -7.49 36.55 -6.52
N ASP A 244 -7.93 35.47 -5.93
CA ASP A 244 -7.68 34.09 -6.39
C ASP A 244 -9.01 33.34 -6.39
N VAL A 245 -9.41 32.86 -7.54
CA VAL A 245 -10.65 32.09 -7.74
C VAL A 245 -10.30 30.78 -8.39
N THR A 246 -10.73 29.69 -7.79
CA THR A 246 -10.60 28.35 -8.35
C THR A 246 -11.96 27.70 -8.51
N ALA A 247 -12.08 26.85 -9.52
CA ALA A 247 -13.26 26.03 -9.71
C ALA A 247 -12.85 24.66 -10.23
N ARG A 248 -13.54 23.61 -9.74
CA ARG A 248 -13.33 22.24 -10.19
C ARG A 248 -14.67 21.55 -10.42
N TYR A 249 -14.78 20.80 -11.49
CA TYR A 249 -15.94 19.99 -11.85
C TYR A 249 -15.51 18.54 -12.03
N ASP A 250 -15.87 17.67 -11.08
CA ASP A 250 -15.40 16.30 -10.96
C ASP A 250 -16.49 15.30 -11.27
N GLY A 251 -16.17 14.32 -12.14
CA GLY A 251 -17.01 13.19 -12.46
C GLY A 251 -16.38 11.88 -12.00
N SER A 252 -17.06 11.14 -11.11
CA SER A 252 -16.56 9.89 -10.54
C SER A 252 -17.43 8.69 -10.90
N SER A 253 -16.78 7.55 -11.26
CA SER A 253 -17.46 6.29 -11.52
C SER A 253 -18.05 5.63 -10.27
N LYS A 254 -17.70 6.09 -9.07
CA LYS A 254 -18.21 5.57 -7.79
C LYS A 254 -19.68 5.90 -7.57
N PHE A 255 -20.20 6.90 -8.26
CA PHE A 255 -21.59 7.34 -8.13
C PHE A 255 -22.48 6.81 -9.26
N ALA A 256 -23.76 6.65 -8.97
CA ALA A 256 -24.76 6.22 -9.94
C ALA A 256 -24.84 7.18 -11.15
N LYS A 257 -25.26 6.65 -12.29
CA LYS A 257 -25.48 7.43 -13.50
C LYS A 257 -26.49 8.57 -13.22
N GLY A 258 -26.12 9.80 -13.45
CA GLY A 258 -26.92 11.00 -13.11
C GLY A 258 -26.35 11.81 -11.94
N ASN A 259 -25.67 11.18 -10.97
CA ASN A 259 -25.08 11.84 -9.80
C ASN A 259 -23.54 11.80 -9.79
N ARG A 260 -22.93 11.58 -10.95
CA ARG A 260 -21.48 11.40 -11.06
C ARG A 260 -20.69 12.69 -10.97
N TRP A 261 -21.32 13.81 -11.23
CA TRP A 261 -20.65 15.09 -11.37
C TRP A 261 -20.98 16.03 -10.23
N ALA A 262 -19.97 16.69 -9.72
CA ALA A 262 -20.10 17.71 -8.68
C ALA A 262 -19.19 18.90 -8.96
N PHE A 263 -19.64 20.11 -8.58
CA PHE A 263 -18.93 21.36 -8.75
C PHE A 263 -18.37 21.84 -7.39
N PHE A 264 -17.13 22.28 -7.41
CA PHE A 264 -16.38 22.72 -6.23
C PHE A 264 -15.75 24.09 -6.52
N PRO A 265 -16.37 25.19 -6.11
CA PRO A 265 -15.75 26.52 -6.13
C PRO A 265 -14.88 26.76 -4.90
N ALA A 266 -13.84 27.58 -5.03
CA ALA A 266 -13.00 28.07 -3.93
C ALA A 266 -12.40 29.45 -4.24
#